data_a725be6ac62ae69bc07ac25cf100a082
#
_entry.id   a725be6ac62ae69bc07ac25cf100a082
#
_cell.length_a   1.000
_cell.length_b   1.000
_cell.length_c   1.000
_cell.angle_alpha   90.00
_cell.angle_beta   90.00
_cell.angle_gamma   90.00
#
_symmetry.space_group_name_H-M   'P 1'
#
loop_
_entity.id
_entity.type
_entity.pdbx_description
1 polymer ?
#
loop_
_entity_poly.entity_id
_entity_poly.type
_entity_poly.pdbx_seq_one_letter_code
_entity_poly.pdbx_strand_id
1 'polypeptide(L)'
;MGRYEIRLSGAGGQGMILAGIILAEAGVMVDNLNVSQSQSYGPESRGGASRAEVVFDEDQIDFPKVIKPDLLVCLTQEAFAQYGADLKSYGVIIADSRIDSSSIKAELKDNIYQLDILELAAKEIGKEISANMIVLGIIAKIIQRKIPEEFIKKAIIEKVPPKTVDANMEAFELGFQLKLDKRSYAYGRI
;
A
#
# COMPACT_ATOMS: atom_id res chain seq x y z
N MET A 1 -18.20 -9.35 4.12
CA MET A 1 -17.32 -8.56 3.22
C MET A 1 -16.94 -9.47 2.08
N GLY A 2 -17.26 -9.13 0.83
CA GLY A 2 -16.78 -9.94 -0.30
C GLY A 2 -15.27 -9.76 -0.50
N ARG A 3 -14.70 -10.54 -1.40
CA ARG A 3 -13.27 -10.56 -1.73
C ARG A 3 -12.71 -9.16 -2.03
N TYR A 4 -11.73 -8.75 -1.24
CA TYR A 4 -11.01 -7.48 -1.36
C TYR A 4 -9.51 -7.73 -1.58
N GLU A 5 -8.97 -7.15 -2.61
CA GLU A 5 -7.62 -7.43 -3.10
C GLU A 5 -6.74 -6.19 -3.05
N ILE A 6 -5.57 -6.31 -2.43
CA ILE A 6 -4.56 -5.24 -2.35
C ILE A 6 -3.27 -5.71 -3.01
N ARG A 7 -2.71 -4.88 -3.89
CA ARG A 7 -1.36 -5.07 -4.44
C ARG A 7 -0.48 -3.89 -4.07
N LEU A 8 0.66 -4.18 -3.46
CA LEU A 8 1.69 -3.23 -3.08
C LEU A 8 2.90 -3.47 -3.98
N SER A 9 3.40 -2.44 -4.66
CA SER A 9 4.54 -2.58 -5.55
C SER A 9 5.49 -1.38 -5.50
N GLY A 10 6.77 -1.67 -5.65
CA GLY A 10 7.85 -0.68 -5.62
C GLY A 10 9.19 -1.31 -5.90
N ALA A 11 10.27 -0.57 -5.72
CA ALA A 11 11.62 -1.10 -5.85
C ALA A 11 11.97 -2.05 -4.69
N GLY A 12 12.91 -2.94 -4.95
CA GLY A 12 13.54 -3.73 -3.89
C GLY A 12 14.12 -2.81 -2.80
N GLY A 13 13.87 -3.14 -1.54
CA GLY A 13 14.33 -2.32 -0.39
C GLY A 13 13.31 -1.29 0.11
N GLN A 14 12.24 -0.96 -0.63
CA GLN A 14 11.20 -0.03 -0.18
C GLN A 14 10.19 -0.63 0.82
N GLY A 15 10.38 -1.89 1.24
CA GLY A 15 9.60 -2.52 2.32
C GLY A 15 8.16 -2.90 1.96
N MET A 16 7.79 -2.97 0.67
CA MET A 16 6.42 -3.32 0.24
C MET A 16 6.03 -4.73 0.68
N ILE A 17 6.98 -5.67 0.73
CA ILE A 17 6.74 -7.03 1.22
C ILE A 17 6.42 -7.01 2.72
N LEU A 18 7.16 -6.24 3.52
CA LEU A 18 6.89 -6.09 4.95
C LEU A 18 5.50 -5.46 5.18
N ALA A 19 5.15 -4.45 4.40
CA ALA A 19 3.82 -3.85 4.47
C ALA A 19 2.70 -4.86 4.17
N GLY A 20 2.89 -5.72 3.17
CA GLY A 20 1.95 -6.80 2.86
C GLY A 20 1.80 -7.81 3.99
N ILE A 21 2.90 -8.19 4.64
CA ILE A 21 2.89 -9.10 5.80
C ILE A 21 2.13 -8.47 6.97
N ILE A 22 2.41 -7.20 7.29
CA ILE A 22 1.73 -6.46 8.37
C ILE A 22 0.22 -6.38 8.12
N LEU A 23 -0.18 -6.05 6.88
CA LEU A 23 -1.60 -6.01 6.50
C LEU A 23 -2.27 -7.38 6.65
N ALA A 24 -1.61 -8.45 6.24
CA ALA A 24 -2.16 -9.80 6.37
C ALA A 24 -2.35 -10.18 7.84
N GLU A 25 -1.37 -9.88 8.70
CA GLU A 25 -1.49 -10.14 10.13
C GLU A 25 -2.57 -9.32 10.81
N ALA A 26 -2.72 -8.04 10.44
CA ALA A 26 -3.83 -7.22 10.90
C ALA A 26 -5.18 -7.81 10.50
N GLY A 27 -5.28 -8.33 9.26
CA GLY A 27 -6.49 -8.99 8.79
C GLY A 27 -6.86 -10.26 9.56
N VAL A 28 -5.86 -11.05 9.96
CA VAL A 28 -6.07 -12.28 10.78
C VAL A 28 -6.64 -11.95 12.17
N MET A 29 -6.46 -10.72 12.67
CA MET A 29 -7.05 -10.29 13.94
C MET A 29 -8.54 -9.93 13.84
N VAL A 30 -9.08 -9.84 12.63
CA VAL A 30 -10.52 -9.56 12.40
C VAL A 30 -11.30 -10.88 12.42
N ASP A 31 -12.34 -10.94 13.24
CA ASP A 31 -13.19 -12.13 13.34
C ASP A 31 -13.85 -12.48 12.00
N ASN A 32 -13.83 -13.77 11.64
CA ASN A 32 -14.43 -14.33 10.43
C ASN A 32 -13.84 -13.77 9.12
N LEU A 33 -12.60 -13.27 9.12
CA LEU A 33 -11.92 -12.82 7.93
C LEU A 33 -10.81 -13.80 7.54
N ASN A 34 -10.95 -14.40 6.36
CA ASN A 34 -9.88 -15.20 5.76
C ASN A 34 -8.89 -14.29 5.06
N VAL A 35 -7.59 -14.62 5.19
CA VAL A 35 -6.50 -13.80 4.66
C VAL A 35 -5.53 -14.66 3.89
N SER A 36 -5.14 -14.21 2.72
CA SER A 36 -4.01 -14.78 1.97
C SER A 36 -3.01 -13.69 1.62
N GLN A 37 -1.73 -13.98 1.82
CA GLN A 37 -0.63 -13.10 1.43
C GLN A 37 0.32 -13.86 0.52
N SER A 38 0.72 -13.22 -0.58
CA SER A 38 1.74 -13.71 -1.47
C SER A 38 2.71 -12.60 -1.86
N GLN A 39 3.92 -12.99 -2.25
CA GLN A 39 4.97 -12.03 -2.60
C GLN A 39 5.81 -12.50 -3.77
N SER A 40 6.39 -11.54 -4.51
CA SER A 40 7.33 -11.81 -5.58
C SER A 40 8.42 -10.75 -5.59
N TYR A 41 9.65 -11.20 -5.70
CA TYR A 41 10.84 -10.34 -5.81
C TYR A 41 11.15 -10.08 -7.29
N GLY A 42 10.30 -10.04 -8.20
CA GLY A 42 10.59 -9.87 -9.63
C GLY A 42 11.64 -10.86 -10.19
N PRO A 43 11.59 -11.21 -11.46
CA PRO A 43 12.52 -12.17 -12.06
C PRO A 43 13.98 -11.67 -12.12
N GLU A 44 14.20 -10.38 -11.91
CA GLU A 44 15.53 -9.80 -11.97
C GLU A 44 16.05 -9.49 -10.56
N SER A 45 17.09 -10.19 -10.17
CA SER A 45 17.90 -9.89 -8.97
C SER A 45 18.58 -8.50 -9.02
N ARG A 46 18.26 -7.67 -10.01
CA ARG A 46 18.84 -6.36 -10.27
C ARG A 46 17.76 -5.36 -10.74
N GLY A 47 16.86 -4.96 -9.83
CA GLY A 47 16.03 -3.77 -10.04
C GLY A 47 14.61 -3.98 -10.55
N GLY A 48 14.07 -5.18 -10.60
CA GLY A 48 12.65 -5.40 -10.92
C GLY A 48 11.71 -4.96 -9.79
N ALA A 49 10.46 -4.62 -10.15
CA ALA A 49 9.45 -4.23 -9.17
C ALA A 49 9.15 -5.38 -8.21
N SER A 50 9.42 -5.17 -6.92
CA SER A 50 8.94 -6.07 -5.86
C SER A 50 7.44 -5.88 -5.68
N ARG A 51 6.72 -6.97 -5.41
CA ARG A 51 5.29 -6.88 -5.08
C ARG A 51 4.94 -7.74 -3.89
N ALA A 52 3.97 -7.25 -3.11
CA ALA A 52 3.22 -8.02 -2.15
C ALA A 52 1.73 -7.95 -2.49
N GLU A 53 1.03 -9.03 -2.31
CA GLU A 53 -0.39 -9.15 -2.58
C GLU A 53 -1.09 -9.66 -1.34
N VAL A 54 -2.21 -9.04 -1.00
CA VAL A 54 -3.04 -9.45 0.14
C VAL A 54 -4.49 -9.57 -0.33
N VAL A 55 -5.09 -10.69 -0.01
CA VAL A 55 -6.51 -10.98 -0.29
C VAL A 55 -7.22 -11.16 1.03
N PHE A 56 -8.35 -10.48 1.19
CA PHE A 56 -9.27 -10.62 2.32
C PHE A 56 -10.61 -11.14 1.81
N ASP A 57 -11.21 -12.08 2.51
CA ASP A 57 -12.56 -12.56 2.21
C ASP A 57 -13.22 -13.12 3.47
N GLU A 58 -14.54 -12.95 3.64
CA GLU A 58 -15.31 -13.64 4.67
C GLU A 58 -15.55 -15.12 4.29
N ASP A 59 -15.59 -15.40 2.99
CA ASP A 59 -15.67 -16.75 2.47
C ASP A 59 -14.28 -17.38 2.32
N GLN A 60 -14.24 -18.68 2.09
CA GLN A 60 -13.01 -19.42 1.82
C GLN A 60 -12.28 -18.83 0.59
N ILE A 61 -10.99 -18.59 0.72
CA ILE A 61 -10.16 -18.11 -0.39
C ILE A 61 -9.66 -19.28 -1.24
N ASP A 62 -10.41 -19.64 -2.27
CA ASP A 62 -10.02 -20.72 -3.20
C ASP A 62 -8.83 -20.35 -4.09
N PHE A 63 -8.67 -19.06 -4.40
CA PHE A 63 -7.55 -18.55 -5.19
C PHE A 63 -6.74 -17.53 -4.40
N PRO A 64 -5.51 -17.87 -3.94
CA PRO A 64 -4.76 -17.08 -2.98
C PRO A 64 -4.02 -15.87 -3.57
N LYS A 65 -4.12 -15.61 -4.88
CA LYS A 65 -3.43 -14.49 -5.54
C LYS A 65 -4.42 -13.40 -5.92
N VAL A 66 -3.92 -12.17 -6.00
CA VAL A 66 -4.67 -11.05 -6.53
C VAL A 66 -4.93 -11.25 -8.02
N ILE A 67 -6.19 -11.15 -8.43
CA ILE A 67 -6.63 -11.21 -9.82
C ILE A 67 -6.70 -9.80 -10.40
N LYS A 68 -7.53 -8.94 -9.80
CA LYS A 68 -7.65 -7.51 -10.11
C LYS A 68 -7.79 -6.73 -8.80
N PRO A 69 -6.79 -5.96 -8.40
CA PRO A 69 -6.83 -5.31 -7.10
C PRO A 69 -7.96 -4.28 -6.99
N ASP A 70 -8.52 -4.18 -5.78
CA ASP A 70 -9.38 -3.08 -5.35
C ASP A 70 -8.52 -1.86 -4.99
N LEU A 71 -7.31 -2.12 -4.48
CA LEU A 71 -6.34 -1.11 -4.11
C LEU A 71 -4.95 -1.50 -4.64
N LEU A 72 -4.37 -0.62 -5.43
CA LEU A 72 -3.01 -0.74 -5.96
C LEU A 72 -2.14 0.38 -5.38
N VAL A 73 -0.97 0.02 -4.86
CA VAL A 73 0.06 0.98 -4.47
C VAL A 73 1.26 0.83 -5.39
N CYS A 74 1.74 1.94 -5.96
CA CYS A 74 2.94 2.00 -6.78
C CYS A 74 3.89 3.09 -6.25
N LEU A 75 5.10 2.70 -5.89
CA LEU A 75 6.14 3.64 -5.45
C LEU A 75 7.19 3.93 -6.53
N THR A 76 7.14 3.25 -7.68
CA THR A 76 8.07 3.47 -8.80
C THR A 76 7.34 3.47 -10.13
N GLN A 77 7.97 4.11 -11.13
CA GLN A 77 7.44 4.14 -12.50
C GLN A 77 7.33 2.73 -13.10
N GLU A 78 8.28 1.85 -12.82
CA GLU A 78 8.29 0.47 -13.30
C GLU A 78 7.09 -0.30 -12.73
N ALA A 79 6.82 -0.13 -11.43
CA ALA A 79 5.66 -0.75 -10.77
C ALA A 79 4.34 -0.25 -11.39
N PHE A 80 4.25 1.05 -11.67
CA PHE A 80 3.07 1.64 -12.30
C PHE A 80 2.89 1.16 -13.74
N ALA A 81 3.97 1.12 -14.53
CA ALA A 81 3.92 0.63 -15.91
C ALA A 81 3.49 -0.85 -15.98
N GLN A 82 3.91 -1.65 -14.99
CA GLN A 82 3.59 -3.08 -14.94
C GLN A 82 2.16 -3.36 -14.44
N TYR A 83 1.64 -2.61 -13.47
CA TYR A 83 0.40 -2.93 -12.76
C TYR A 83 -0.71 -1.88 -12.87
N GLY A 84 -0.40 -0.67 -13.30
CA GLY A 84 -1.36 0.46 -13.32
C GLY A 84 -2.59 0.25 -14.20
N ALA A 85 -2.50 -0.64 -15.20
CA ALA A 85 -3.63 -0.99 -16.06
C ALA A 85 -4.44 -2.21 -15.58
N ASP A 86 -3.93 -2.96 -14.58
CA ASP A 86 -4.52 -4.20 -14.08
C ASP A 86 -5.25 -3.95 -12.74
N LEU A 87 -6.40 -3.29 -12.83
CA LEU A 87 -7.20 -2.86 -11.69
C LEU A 87 -8.68 -3.05 -11.98
N LYS A 88 -9.51 -3.21 -10.94
CA LYS A 88 -10.97 -3.13 -11.08
C LYS A 88 -11.37 -1.72 -11.54
N SER A 89 -12.45 -1.58 -12.29
CA SER A 89 -12.90 -0.28 -12.83
C SER A 89 -13.18 0.77 -11.74
N TYR A 90 -13.52 0.32 -10.54
CA TYR A 90 -13.74 1.16 -9.35
C TYR A 90 -12.55 1.12 -8.36
N GLY A 91 -11.48 0.44 -8.74
CA GLY A 91 -10.29 0.30 -7.89
C GLY A 91 -9.56 1.63 -7.71
N VAL A 92 -8.84 1.73 -6.61
CA VAL A 92 -8.08 2.92 -6.20
C VAL A 92 -6.60 2.70 -6.42
N ILE A 93 -5.91 3.69 -6.95
CA ILE A 93 -4.44 3.71 -7.09
C ILE A 93 -3.86 4.77 -6.15
N ILE A 94 -2.92 4.35 -5.33
CA ILE A 94 -2.02 5.24 -4.58
C ILE A 94 -0.66 5.18 -5.27
N ALA A 95 -0.18 6.30 -5.76
CA ALA A 95 1.08 6.40 -6.47
C ALA A 95 1.99 7.47 -5.85
N ASP A 96 3.29 7.28 -5.87
CA ASP A 96 4.22 8.37 -5.56
C ASP A 96 4.09 9.50 -6.59
N SER A 97 4.18 10.74 -6.18
CA SER A 97 3.98 11.93 -7.05
C SER A 97 4.96 12.01 -8.22
N ARG A 98 6.11 11.35 -8.12
CA ARG A 98 7.14 11.31 -9.18
C ARG A 98 6.78 10.38 -10.34
N ILE A 99 5.67 9.64 -10.23
CA ILE A 99 5.22 8.72 -11.27
C ILE A 99 4.45 9.48 -12.35
N ASP A 100 4.85 9.32 -13.61
CA ASP A 100 4.05 9.77 -14.74
C ASP A 100 2.84 8.83 -14.92
N SER A 101 1.67 9.34 -14.58
CA SER A 101 0.40 8.63 -14.70
C SER A 101 -0.37 8.95 -15.98
N SER A 102 0.24 9.61 -16.96
CA SER A 102 -0.41 10.04 -18.22
C SER A 102 -0.99 8.87 -19.02
N SER A 103 -0.39 7.68 -18.90
CA SER A 103 -0.81 6.45 -19.57
C SER A 103 -1.99 5.72 -18.91
N ILE A 104 -2.51 6.23 -17.77
CA ILE A 104 -3.62 5.59 -17.07
C ILE A 104 -4.89 5.60 -17.91
N LYS A 105 -5.69 4.54 -17.82
CA LYS A 105 -6.99 4.47 -18.51
C LYS A 105 -7.90 5.61 -18.04
N ALA A 106 -8.66 6.18 -18.99
CA ALA A 106 -9.53 7.32 -18.71
C ALA A 106 -10.51 7.07 -17.56
N GLU A 107 -11.02 5.84 -17.45
CA GLU A 107 -11.95 5.40 -16.39
C GLU A 107 -11.35 5.39 -14.98
N LEU A 108 -10.00 5.32 -14.87
CA LEU A 108 -9.28 5.29 -13.60
C LEU A 108 -8.70 6.65 -13.20
N LYS A 109 -8.77 7.67 -14.06
CA LYS A 109 -8.20 9.00 -13.80
C LYS A 109 -8.73 9.63 -12.51
N ASP A 110 -9.97 9.34 -12.19
CA ASP A 110 -10.61 9.84 -10.97
C ASP A 110 -10.29 9.03 -9.71
N ASN A 111 -9.64 7.89 -9.86
CA ASN A 111 -9.35 6.96 -8.78
C ASN A 111 -7.85 6.87 -8.45
N ILE A 112 -7.02 7.71 -9.05
CA ILE A 112 -5.59 7.78 -8.74
C ILE A 112 -5.31 8.96 -7.77
N TYR A 113 -4.57 8.66 -6.72
CA TYR A 113 -4.04 9.62 -5.76
C TYR A 113 -2.52 9.58 -5.82
N GLN A 114 -1.92 10.66 -6.30
CA GLN A 114 -0.47 10.81 -6.34
C GLN A 114 -0.02 11.58 -5.10
N LEU A 115 0.83 11.04 -4.26
CA LEU A 115 1.25 11.57 -2.95
C LEU A 115 2.79 11.62 -2.90
N ASP A 116 3.35 12.62 -2.26
CA ASP A 116 4.80 12.79 -2.07
C ASP A 116 5.34 11.80 -1.02
N ILE A 117 5.01 10.50 -1.18
CA ILE A 117 5.24 9.46 -0.17
C ILE A 117 6.73 9.32 0.15
N LEU A 118 7.56 9.23 -0.88
CA LEU A 118 8.99 9.04 -0.70
C LEU A 118 9.67 10.32 -0.22
N GLU A 119 9.17 11.48 -0.62
CA GLU A 119 9.66 12.77 -0.13
C GLU A 119 9.30 12.98 1.34
N LEU A 120 8.07 12.65 1.77
CA LEU A 120 7.64 12.70 3.16
C LEU A 120 8.46 11.75 4.03
N ALA A 121 8.71 10.52 3.57
CA ALA A 121 9.55 9.58 4.29
C ALA A 121 10.98 10.13 4.51
N ALA A 122 11.56 10.75 3.48
CA ALA A 122 12.91 11.31 3.56
C ALA A 122 12.98 12.55 4.45
N LYS A 123 12.01 13.46 4.36
CA LYS A 123 12.03 14.76 5.05
C LYS A 123 11.58 14.67 6.51
N GLU A 124 10.45 14.00 6.76
CA GLU A 124 9.83 13.99 8.10
C GLU A 124 10.41 12.88 8.99
N ILE A 125 10.67 11.70 8.41
CA ILE A 125 11.18 10.55 9.17
C ILE A 125 12.71 10.39 9.03
N GLY A 126 13.31 11.05 8.04
CA GLY A 126 14.74 10.98 7.76
C GLY A 126 15.21 9.66 7.13
N LYS A 127 14.28 8.81 6.67
CA LYS A 127 14.60 7.51 6.06
C LYS A 127 13.57 7.14 4.99
N GLU A 128 13.97 7.07 3.75
CA GLU A 128 13.10 6.62 2.64
C GLU A 128 12.48 5.23 2.87
N ILE A 129 13.15 4.36 3.60
CA ILE A 129 12.64 3.02 3.93
C ILE A 129 11.33 3.08 4.72
N SER A 130 11.06 4.17 5.43
CA SER A 130 9.80 4.37 6.17
C SER A 130 8.59 4.66 5.29
N ALA A 131 8.78 4.77 3.97
CA ALA A 131 7.68 4.94 3.01
C ALA A 131 6.63 3.81 3.09
N ASN A 132 7.06 2.59 3.42
CA ASN A 132 6.15 1.47 3.62
C ASN A 132 5.17 1.70 4.78
N MET A 133 5.59 2.37 5.85
CA MET A 133 4.73 2.68 7.00
C MET A 133 3.77 3.84 6.68
N ILE A 134 4.22 4.84 5.93
CA ILE A 134 3.33 5.89 5.39
C ILE A 134 2.25 5.25 4.51
N VAL A 135 2.64 4.33 3.63
CA VAL A 135 1.71 3.56 2.79
C VAL A 135 0.72 2.78 3.65
N LEU A 136 1.15 2.12 4.72
CA LEU A 136 0.26 1.41 5.64
C LEU A 136 -0.75 2.35 6.31
N GLY A 137 -0.34 3.55 6.70
CA GLY A 137 -1.23 4.58 7.24
C GLY A 137 -2.31 5.01 6.23
N ILE A 138 -1.91 5.24 4.97
CA ILE A 138 -2.84 5.57 3.89
C ILE A 138 -3.84 4.42 3.66
N ILE A 139 -3.36 3.19 3.60
CA ILE A 139 -4.19 2.00 3.42
C ILE A 139 -5.16 1.86 4.59
N ALA A 140 -4.68 1.98 5.83
CA ALA A 140 -5.51 1.90 7.04
C ALA A 140 -6.70 2.87 6.97
N LYS A 141 -6.46 4.11 6.53
CA LYS A 141 -7.51 5.11 6.33
C LYS A 141 -8.54 4.67 5.28
N ILE A 142 -8.10 4.06 4.18
CA ILE A 142 -9.00 3.61 3.10
C ILE A 142 -9.85 2.42 3.55
N ILE A 143 -9.24 1.47 4.27
CA ILE A 143 -9.89 0.21 4.64
C ILE A 143 -10.40 0.18 6.10
N GLN A 144 -10.41 1.28 6.84
CA GLN A 144 -10.74 1.34 8.27
C GLN A 144 -12.08 0.70 8.64
N ARG A 145 -13.05 0.64 7.71
CA ARG A 145 -14.33 -0.05 7.92
C ARG A 145 -14.22 -1.58 7.80
N LYS A 146 -13.10 -2.09 7.29
CA LYS A 146 -12.83 -3.51 7.06
C LYS A 146 -11.85 -4.05 8.07
N ILE A 147 -10.76 -3.33 8.27
CA ILE A 147 -9.70 -3.65 9.22
C ILE A 147 -9.48 -2.40 10.08
N PRO A 148 -9.83 -2.45 11.37
CA PRO A 148 -9.57 -1.37 12.32
C PRO A 148 -8.09 -1.00 12.36
N GLU A 149 -7.80 0.29 12.46
CA GLU A 149 -6.41 0.79 12.46
C GLU A 149 -5.57 0.22 13.61
N GLU A 150 -6.19 -0.04 14.76
CA GLU A 150 -5.53 -0.61 15.93
C GLU A 150 -4.92 -1.99 15.65
N PHE A 151 -5.51 -2.79 14.76
CA PHE A 151 -4.94 -4.09 14.38
C PHE A 151 -3.71 -3.93 13.50
N ILE A 152 -3.71 -2.92 12.60
CA ILE A 152 -2.53 -2.60 11.79
C ILE A 152 -1.41 -2.07 12.69
N LYS A 153 -1.72 -1.16 13.63
CA LYS A 153 -0.76 -0.65 14.61
C LYS A 153 -0.17 -1.77 15.45
N LYS A 154 -1.00 -2.69 15.93
CA LYS A 154 -0.53 -3.87 16.69
C LYS A 154 0.40 -4.73 15.86
N ALA A 155 0.04 -5.04 14.62
CA ALA A 155 0.88 -5.82 13.70
C ALA A 155 2.22 -5.11 13.40
N ILE A 156 2.25 -3.77 13.28
CA ILE A 156 3.50 -3.01 13.15
C ILE A 156 4.38 -3.25 14.36
N ILE A 157 3.86 -3.06 15.59
CA ILE A 157 4.63 -3.21 16.82
C ILE A 157 5.24 -4.62 16.94
N GLU A 158 4.49 -5.65 16.53
CA GLU A 158 4.93 -7.04 16.62
C GLU A 158 5.99 -7.40 15.54
N LYS A 159 5.99 -6.70 14.38
CA LYS A 159 6.87 -7.03 13.25
C LYS A 159 8.15 -6.23 13.18
N VAL A 160 8.16 -5.01 13.66
CA VAL A 160 9.37 -4.18 13.56
C VAL A 160 10.28 -4.38 14.77
N PRO A 161 11.61 -4.17 14.63
CA PRO A 161 12.50 -4.22 15.78
C PRO A 161 12.08 -3.22 16.87
N PRO A 162 12.13 -3.58 18.16
CA PRO A 162 11.65 -2.71 19.26
C PRO A 162 12.20 -1.29 19.22
N LYS A 163 13.47 -1.13 18.86
CA LYS A 163 14.15 0.18 18.75
C LYS A 163 13.64 1.09 17.63
N THR A 164 12.82 0.57 16.72
CA THR A 164 12.30 1.31 15.57
C THR A 164 10.79 1.53 15.65
N VAL A 165 10.12 1.03 16.69
CA VAL A 165 8.66 1.11 16.84
C VAL A 165 8.19 2.55 16.75
N ASP A 166 8.77 3.47 17.52
CA ASP A 166 8.32 4.86 17.56
C ASP A 166 8.39 5.53 16.17
N ALA A 167 9.53 5.38 15.48
CA ALA A 167 9.69 5.95 14.13
C ALA A 167 8.75 5.32 13.10
N ASN A 168 8.46 4.02 13.20
CA ASN A 168 7.52 3.36 12.31
C ASN A 168 6.07 3.79 12.61
N MET A 169 5.73 3.99 13.87
CA MET A 169 4.41 4.51 14.26
C MET A 169 4.22 5.96 13.81
N GLU A 170 5.25 6.81 13.96
CA GLU A 170 5.24 8.19 13.46
C GLU A 170 4.99 8.23 11.94
N ALA A 171 5.70 7.40 11.17
CA ALA A 171 5.50 7.28 9.74
C ALA A 171 4.08 6.77 9.38
N PHE A 172 3.56 5.81 10.14
CA PHE A 172 2.18 5.33 9.97
C PHE A 172 1.17 6.45 10.21
N GLU A 173 1.29 7.18 11.31
CA GLU A 173 0.38 8.29 11.65
C GLU A 173 0.43 9.40 10.59
N LEU A 174 1.63 9.74 10.09
CA LEU A 174 1.79 10.68 9.00
C LEU A 174 0.97 10.26 7.77
N GLY A 175 1.07 8.99 7.37
CA GLY A 175 0.28 8.44 6.27
C GLY A 175 -1.23 8.44 6.55
N PHE A 176 -1.65 8.09 7.76
CA PHE A 176 -3.05 8.06 8.16
C PHE A 176 -3.70 9.45 8.15
N GLN A 177 -2.94 10.49 8.48
CA GLN A 177 -3.42 11.87 8.51
C GLN A 177 -3.46 12.53 7.14
N LEU A 178 -2.78 11.99 6.13
CA LEU A 178 -2.79 12.56 4.78
C LEU A 178 -4.21 12.71 4.24
N LYS A 179 -4.48 13.88 3.66
CA LYS A 179 -5.74 14.12 2.96
C LYS A 179 -5.70 13.43 1.60
N LEU A 180 -6.62 12.52 1.37
CA LEU A 180 -6.86 11.90 0.08
C LEU A 180 -7.80 12.81 -0.74
N ASP A 181 -7.32 14.01 -1.08
CA ASP A 181 -8.08 14.97 -1.89
C ASP A 181 -7.50 14.98 -3.31
N LYS A 182 -8.37 14.80 -4.30
CA LYS A 182 -8.03 14.86 -5.72
C LYS A 182 -7.38 16.19 -6.15
N ARG A 183 -7.57 17.25 -5.36
CA ARG A 183 -7.02 18.59 -5.62
C ARG A 183 -5.63 18.83 -5.02
N SER A 184 -5.17 17.97 -4.12
CA SER A 184 -3.88 18.12 -3.43
C SER A 184 -2.67 17.94 -4.35
N TYR A 185 -2.91 17.51 -5.57
CA TYR A 185 -1.90 17.10 -6.54
C TYR A 185 -1.41 18.17 -7.49
N ALA A 186 -2.24 19.18 -7.74
CA ALA A 186 -1.87 20.21 -8.71
C ALA A 186 -0.83 21.19 -8.17
N TYR A 187 -0.64 21.26 -6.85
CA TYR A 187 0.28 22.21 -6.23
C TYR A 187 0.83 21.64 -4.93
N GLY A 188 2.09 21.25 -4.91
CA GLY A 188 2.85 20.98 -3.70
C GLY A 188 2.87 22.21 -2.79
N ARG A 189 1.84 22.38 -1.99
CA ARG A 189 1.79 23.30 -0.85
C ARG A 189 0.80 22.75 0.19
N ILE A 190 1.37 22.28 1.27
CA ILE A 190 0.75 22.40 2.58
C ILE A 190 0.99 23.81 3.05
#